data_4b007a79a91775b1bd7655c3928e4858
#
_entry.id   4b007a79a91775b1bd7655c3928e4858
#
_cell.length_a   1.000
_cell.length_b   1.000
_cell.length_c   1.000
_cell.angle_alpha   90.00
_cell.angle_beta   90.00
_cell.angle_gamma   90.00
#
_symmetry.space_group_name_H-M   'P 1'
#
loop_
_entity.id
_entity.type
_entity.pdbx_description
1 polymer ?
#
loop_
_entity_poly.entity_id
_entity_poly.type
_entity_poly.pdbx_seq_one_letter_code
_entity_poly.pdbx_strand_id
1 'polypeptide(L)'
;VRTGKSTFIKRFMELFVVPGIENTYVKTRVVDQLPQSGDGRTITTTEPKFVPEEAVKVKINNASMSMRLVDCVGYLVPGVLGHQEDGKSRMVKTPWDEEEMPFEVAAERGTEKVITDHSTVGIMVTCDGSFGEIPRENYIKAEEKTANQLKQLGKPFVIILNSSEPSSYKTKELAKKLQTKYAAPVIPANCATMEKDIPEKIFDELLGQFPVSEVFIDLPEYMDALSPDHWIKAGIVGTVLSWMDTVDTM
;
A
#
# COMPACT_ATOMS: atom_id res chain seq x y z
N VAL A 1 -7.15 7.04 10.06
CA VAL A 1 -8.01 8.07 9.42
C VAL A 1 -7.27 9.39 9.26
N ARG A 2 -7.72 10.25 8.32
CA ARG A 2 -7.20 11.63 8.10
C ARG A 2 -5.71 11.72 7.74
N THR A 3 -5.16 10.70 7.15
CA THR A 3 -3.76 10.67 6.70
C THR A 3 -3.60 10.99 5.20
N GLY A 4 -4.69 11.23 4.47
CA GLY A 4 -4.67 11.45 3.02
C GLY A 4 -4.83 10.19 2.17
N LYS A 5 -5.34 9.06 2.72
CA LYS A 5 -5.52 7.79 1.99
C LYS A 5 -6.31 7.93 0.69
N SER A 6 -7.52 8.48 0.76
CA SER A 6 -8.38 8.60 -0.44
C SER A 6 -7.78 9.55 -1.48
N THR A 7 -7.09 10.61 -1.03
CA THR A 7 -6.32 11.51 -1.91
C THR A 7 -5.17 10.76 -2.58
N PHE A 8 -4.42 9.96 -1.80
CA PHE A 8 -3.37 9.11 -2.32
C PHE A 8 -3.91 8.12 -3.36
N ILE A 9 -4.98 7.39 -3.04
CA ILE A 9 -5.60 6.41 -3.95
C ILE A 9 -5.99 7.08 -5.26
N LYS A 10 -6.67 8.22 -5.20
CA LYS A 10 -7.05 8.97 -6.40
C LYS A 10 -5.84 9.30 -7.26
N ARG A 11 -4.82 9.95 -6.69
CA ARG A 11 -3.62 10.36 -7.43
C ARG A 11 -2.81 9.16 -7.94
N PHE A 12 -2.66 8.11 -7.14
CA PHE A 12 -1.98 6.90 -7.58
C PHE A 12 -2.69 6.25 -8.78
N MET A 13 -4.01 6.15 -8.72
CA MET A 13 -4.81 5.65 -9.83
C MET A 13 -4.67 6.51 -11.09
N GLU A 14 -4.78 7.84 -10.96
CA GLU A 14 -4.67 8.78 -12.07
C GLU A 14 -3.29 8.74 -12.75
N LEU A 15 -2.23 8.66 -11.97
CA LEU A 15 -0.85 8.76 -12.46
C LEU A 15 -0.26 7.43 -12.93
N PHE A 16 -0.66 6.32 -12.31
CA PHE A 16 0.00 5.03 -12.51
C PHE A 16 -0.91 3.97 -13.13
N VAL A 17 -2.12 3.78 -12.62
CA VAL A 17 -3.01 2.71 -13.07
C VAL A 17 -3.76 3.08 -14.34
N VAL A 18 -4.44 4.23 -14.34
CA VAL A 18 -5.28 4.68 -15.48
C VAL A 18 -4.51 4.83 -16.79
N PRO A 19 -3.26 5.34 -16.81
CA PRO A 19 -2.46 5.40 -18.05
C PRO A 19 -2.15 4.03 -18.64
N GLY A 20 -1.98 3.00 -17.81
CA GLY A 20 -1.67 1.63 -18.22
C GLY A 20 -2.87 0.81 -18.69
N ILE A 21 -4.11 1.34 -18.63
CA ILE A 21 -5.32 0.67 -19.13
C ILE A 21 -5.45 0.89 -20.63
N GLU A 22 -5.36 -0.19 -21.41
CA GLU A 22 -5.46 -0.12 -22.88
C GLU A 22 -6.90 0.12 -23.36
N ASN A 23 -7.89 -0.45 -22.68
CA ASN A 23 -9.30 -0.34 -23.09
C ASN A 23 -9.91 0.99 -22.62
N THR A 24 -10.28 1.84 -23.59
CA THR A 24 -10.82 3.19 -23.33
C THR A 24 -12.12 3.17 -22.51
N TYR A 25 -13.01 2.20 -22.74
CA TYR A 25 -14.26 2.07 -21.98
C TYR A 25 -13.99 1.73 -20.50
N VAL A 26 -13.11 0.76 -20.28
CA VAL A 26 -12.66 0.40 -18.90
C VAL A 26 -12.01 1.60 -18.23
N LYS A 27 -11.17 2.32 -18.95
CA LYS A 27 -10.48 3.53 -18.47
C LYS A 27 -11.48 4.59 -17.98
N THR A 28 -12.52 4.91 -18.77
CA THR A 28 -13.55 5.88 -18.37
C THR A 28 -14.28 5.41 -17.12
N ARG A 29 -14.73 4.14 -17.08
CA ARG A 29 -15.41 3.56 -15.92
C ARG A 29 -14.56 3.62 -14.64
N VAL A 30 -13.25 3.39 -14.74
CA VAL A 30 -12.33 3.47 -13.62
C VAL A 30 -12.20 4.90 -13.11
N VAL A 31 -12.12 5.89 -13.99
CA VAL A 31 -12.05 7.31 -13.61
C VAL A 31 -13.31 7.74 -12.86
N ASP A 32 -14.48 7.28 -13.27
CA ASP A 32 -15.75 7.59 -12.59
C ASP A 32 -15.86 6.98 -11.17
N GLN A 33 -15.12 5.89 -10.93
CA GLN A 33 -15.08 5.20 -9.62
C GLN A 33 -14.04 5.76 -8.64
N LEU A 34 -13.21 6.72 -9.07
CA LEU A 34 -12.18 7.28 -8.20
C LEU A 34 -12.80 7.99 -6.98
N PRO A 35 -12.13 7.89 -5.81
CA PRO A 35 -12.60 8.57 -4.62
C PRO A 35 -12.66 10.08 -4.82
N GLN A 36 -13.75 10.71 -4.40
CA GLN A 36 -13.81 12.15 -4.29
C GLN A 36 -13.13 12.55 -2.99
N SER A 37 -12.11 13.40 -3.07
CA SER A 37 -11.46 13.96 -1.88
C SER A 37 -12.43 14.90 -1.17
N GLY A 38 -12.94 14.48 0.00
CA GLY A 38 -13.78 15.33 0.81
C GLY A 38 -12.93 16.31 1.63
N ASP A 39 -13.21 17.60 1.52
CA ASP A 39 -12.56 18.65 2.33
C ASP A 39 -13.10 18.72 3.77
N GLY A 40 -14.05 17.86 4.13
CA GLY A 40 -14.69 17.86 5.45
C GLY A 40 -13.88 17.12 6.53
N ARG A 41 -14.07 17.53 7.80
CA ARG A 41 -13.49 16.87 8.98
C ARG A 41 -14.22 15.59 9.38
N THR A 42 -15.39 15.34 8.83
CA THR A 42 -16.30 14.27 9.24
C THR A 42 -16.04 13.00 8.45
N ILE A 43 -15.95 11.88 9.14
CA ILE A 43 -15.89 10.55 8.53
C ILE A 43 -17.32 10.12 8.24
N THR A 44 -17.62 9.77 6.98
CA THR A 44 -19.00 9.49 6.53
C THR A 44 -19.29 8.01 6.36
N THR A 45 -18.29 7.17 6.02
CA THR A 45 -18.51 5.76 5.73
C THR A 45 -17.64 4.86 6.60
N THR A 46 -18.16 3.66 6.90
CA THR A 46 -17.44 2.59 7.61
C THR A 46 -17.01 1.47 6.67
N GLU A 47 -17.59 1.40 5.48
CA GLU A 47 -17.37 0.32 4.54
C GLU A 47 -16.11 0.53 3.71
N PRO A 48 -15.31 -0.52 3.50
CA PRO A 48 -14.22 -0.52 2.55
C PRO A 48 -14.74 -0.27 1.13
N LYS A 49 -14.06 0.59 0.38
CA LYS A 49 -14.38 0.86 -1.02
C LYS A 49 -13.31 0.27 -1.92
N PHE A 50 -13.72 -0.60 -2.83
CA PHE A 50 -12.83 -1.12 -3.87
C PHE A 50 -12.71 -0.10 -5.02
N VAL A 51 -11.49 0.15 -5.46
CA VAL A 51 -11.18 1.17 -6.49
C VAL A 51 -10.19 0.59 -7.51
N PRO A 52 -10.66 0.25 -8.70
CA PRO A 52 -12.05 0.10 -9.12
C PRO A 52 -12.73 -1.12 -8.45
N GLU A 53 -14.06 -1.28 -8.63
CA GLU A 53 -14.80 -2.42 -8.09
C GLU A 53 -14.23 -3.77 -8.54
N GLU A 54 -13.87 -3.88 -9.80
CA GLU A 54 -13.21 -5.05 -10.38
C GLU A 54 -11.75 -4.74 -10.69
N ALA A 55 -10.86 -5.71 -10.47
CA ALA A 55 -9.46 -5.56 -10.80
C ALA A 55 -9.25 -5.29 -12.29
N VAL A 56 -8.43 -4.32 -12.62
CA VAL A 56 -8.11 -3.95 -14.00
C VAL A 56 -6.72 -4.44 -14.40
N LYS A 57 -6.59 -4.90 -15.64
CA LYS A 57 -5.30 -5.22 -16.22
C LYS A 57 -4.56 -3.94 -16.56
N VAL A 58 -3.37 -3.81 -16.02
CA VAL A 58 -2.48 -2.67 -16.23
C VAL A 58 -1.17 -3.19 -16.80
N LYS A 59 -0.68 -2.52 -17.82
CA LYS A 59 0.64 -2.79 -18.40
C LYS A 59 1.64 -1.81 -17.80
N ILE A 60 2.64 -2.37 -17.12
CA ILE A 60 3.72 -1.61 -16.48
C ILE A 60 5.02 -2.14 -17.05
N ASN A 61 5.73 -1.31 -17.82
CA ASN A 61 6.90 -1.72 -18.57
C ASN A 61 6.59 -2.95 -19.46
N ASN A 62 7.26 -4.09 -19.21
CA ASN A 62 7.06 -5.33 -19.94
C ASN A 62 6.17 -6.33 -19.19
N ALA A 63 5.64 -5.98 -18.03
CA ALA A 63 4.78 -6.84 -17.23
C ALA A 63 3.31 -6.42 -17.36
N SER A 64 2.40 -7.41 -17.31
CA SER A 64 0.97 -7.18 -17.23
C SER A 64 0.46 -7.75 -15.91
N MET A 65 -0.23 -6.93 -15.13
CA MET A 65 -0.76 -7.35 -13.85
C MET A 65 -2.20 -6.88 -13.66
N SER A 66 -2.93 -7.57 -12.78
CA SER A 66 -4.26 -7.15 -12.36
C SER A 66 -4.16 -6.35 -11.07
N MET A 67 -4.70 -5.13 -11.06
CA MET A 67 -4.60 -4.22 -9.93
C MET A 67 -5.96 -3.71 -9.48
N ARG A 68 -6.13 -3.63 -8.16
CA ARG A 68 -7.28 -3.04 -7.49
C ARG A 68 -6.83 -2.51 -6.14
N LEU A 69 -7.18 -1.28 -5.81
CA LEU A 69 -6.92 -0.71 -4.50
C LEU A 69 -8.17 -0.85 -3.61
N VAL A 70 -7.95 -0.85 -2.30
CA VAL A 70 -9.04 -0.87 -1.31
C VAL A 70 -8.87 0.32 -0.38
N ASP A 71 -9.83 1.25 -0.43
CA ASP A 71 -9.89 2.37 0.51
C ASP A 71 -10.70 1.94 1.74
N CYS A 72 -10.03 1.83 2.87
CA CYS A 72 -10.67 1.54 4.16
C CYS A 72 -10.61 2.76 5.07
N VAL A 73 -11.47 2.80 6.08
CA VAL A 73 -11.49 3.91 7.06
C VAL A 73 -10.15 4.05 7.77
N GLY A 74 -9.57 2.94 8.17
CA GLY A 74 -8.36 2.90 9.00
C GLY A 74 -8.69 3.08 10.49
N TYR A 75 -7.70 2.82 11.33
CA TYR A 75 -7.83 3.01 12.78
C TYR A 75 -8.06 4.48 13.12
N LEU A 76 -8.95 4.71 14.08
CA LEU A 76 -9.20 6.06 14.58
C LEU A 76 -7.98 6.61 15.33
N VAL A 77 -7.81 7.90 15.23
CA VAL A 77 -6.75 8.65 15.93
C VAL A 77 -7.41 9.73 16.80
N PRO A 78 -6.84 10.04 17.97
CA PRO A 78 -7.35 11.11 18.82
C PRO A 78 -7.47 12.45 18.06
N GLY A 79 -8.56 13.18 18.29
CA GLY A 79 -8.80 14.47 17.63
C GLY A 79 -9.56 14.40 16.29
N VAL A 80 -9.94 13.20 15.82
CA VAL A 80 -10.82 13.06 14.66
C VAL A 80 -12.27 13.33 15.05
N LEU A 81 -13.00 14.05 14.21
CA LEU A 81 -14.42 14.36 14.38
C LEU A 81 -15.31 13.38 13.60
N GLY A 82 -16.57 13.22 14.02
CA GLY A 82 -17.58 12.41 13.31
C GLY A 82 -17.73 10.98 13.79
N HIS A 83 -17.01 10.57 14.85
CA HIS A 83 -17.20 9.30 15.54
C HIS A 83 -18.20 9.41 16.69
N GLN A 84 -18.58 10.64 17.08
CA GLN A 84 -19.57 10.93 18.11
C GLN A 84 -20.70 11.78 17.55
N GLU A 85 -21.90 11.56 18.05
CA GLU A 85 -23.12 12.29 17.78
C GLU A 85 -23.78 12.61 19.14
N ASP A 86 -24.05 13.88 19.43
CA ASP A 86 -24.59 14.35 20.72
C ASP A 86 -23.81 13.87 21.97
N GLY A 87 -22.46 13.78 21.86
CA GLY A 87 -21.58 13.34 22.94
C GLY A 87 -21.60 11.84 23.23
N LYS A 88 -22.30 11.03 22.40
CA LYS A 88 -22.30 9.56 22.44
C LYS A 88 -21.60 8.98 21.22
N SER A 89 -21.05 7.78 21.36
CA SER A 89 -20.49 7.08 20.20
C SER A 89 -21.57 6.88 19.14
N ARG A 90 -21.28 7.30 17.90
CA ARG A 90 -22.18 7.12 16.77
C ARG A 90 -22.33 5.62 16.49
N MET A 91 -23.55 5.14 16.50
CA MET A 91 -23.87 3.74 16.17
C MET A 91 -24.01 3.60 14.65
N VAL A 92 -23.48 2.49 14.11
CA VAL A 92 -23.51 2.19 12.68
C VAL A 92 -23.78 0.72 12.44
N LYS A 93 -24.49 0.43 11.36
CA LYS A 93 -24.70 -0.91 10.86
C LYS A 93 -23.65 -1.24 9.82
N THR A 94 -23.13 -2.46 9.84
CA THR A 94 -22.14 -2.96 8.88
C THR A 94 -22.68 -4.14 8.11
N PRO A 95 -22.20 -4.42 6.87
CA PRO A 95 -22.67 -5.57 6.09
C PRO A 95 -22.36 -6.94 6.70
N TRP A 96 -21.43 -6.99 7.65
CA TRP A 96 -20.95 -8.23 8.27
C TRP A 96 -21.46 -8.48 9.69
N ASP A 97 -22.26 -7.56 10.24
CA ASP A 97 -22.90 -7.71 11.54
C ASP A 97 -24.38 -7.33 11.47
N GLU A 98 -25.24 -8.12 12.09
CA GLU A 98 -26.69 -7.85 12.12
C GLU A 98 -27.05 -6.72 13.09
N GLU A 99 -26.27 -6.54 14.14
CA GLU A 99 -26.47 -5.55 15.18
C GLU A 99 -25.68 -4.25 14.91
N GLU A 100 -26.24 -3.14 15.34
CA GLU A 100 -25.53 -1.86 15.33
C GLU A 100 -24.39 -1.86 16.34
N MET A 101 -23.26 -1.29 15.94
CA MET A 101 -22.08 -1.19 16.80
C MET A 101 -21.50 0.24 16.80
N PRO A 102 -20.68 0.61 17.81
CA PRO A 102 -19.98 1.88 17.80
C PRO A 102 -19.13 2.03 16.55
N PHE A 103 -19.14 3.24 15.96
CA PHE A 103 -18.37 3.56 14.76
C PHE A 103 -16.90 3.17 14.86
N GLU A 104 -16.29 3.35 16.03
CA GLU A 104 -14.88 3.00 16.27
C GLU A 104 -14.63 1.50 16.06
N VAL A 105 -15.53 0.66 16.60
CA VAL A 105 -15.45 -0.79 16.47
C VAL A 105 -15.66 -1.21 15.02
N ALA A 106 -16.63 -0.59 14.34
CA ALA A 106 -16.90 -0.86 12.93
C ALA A 106 -15.70 -0.51 12.02
N ALA A 107 -15.09 0.65 12.25
CA ALA A 107 -13.90 1.10 11.51
C ALA A 107 -12.70 0.19 11.74
N GLU A 108 -12.51 -0.28 12.98
CA GLU A 108 -11.46 -1.21 13.35
C GLU A 108 -11.66 -2.56 12.67
N ARG A 109 -12.84 -3.19 12.81
CA ARG A 109 -13.19 -4.47 12.17
C ARG A 109 -13.09 -4.40 10.65
N GLY A 110 -13.61 -3.33 10.03
CA GLY A 110 -13.52 -3.12 8.58
C GLY A 110 -12.07 -3.02 8.11
N THR A 111 -11.22 -2.33 8.87
CA THR A 111 -9.79 -2.23 8.56
C THR A 111 -9.07 -3.57 8.70
N GLU A 112 -9.33 -4.31 9.78
CA GLU A 112 -8.79 -5.65 10.00
C GLU A 112 -9.19 -6.60 8.86
N LYS A 113 -10.47 -6.58 8.48
CA LYS A 113 -11.00 -7.42 7.40
C LYS A 113 -10.32 -7.10 6.04
N VAL A 114 -10.09 -5.82 5.74
CA VAL A 114 -9.34 -5.43 4.54
C VAL A 114 -7.91 -5.95 4.59
N ILE A 115 -7.23 -5.78 5.71
CA ILE A 115 -5.84 -6.24 5.87
C ILE A 115 -5.77 -7.77 5.76
N THR A 116 -6.69 -8.51 6.37
CA THR A 116 -6.65 -9.98 6.43
C THR A 116 -7.12 -10.62 5.13
N ASP A 117 -8.31 -10.23 4.64
CA ASP A 117 -9.04 -10.99 3.63
C ASP A 117 -8.91 -10.39 2.21
N HIS A 118 -8.71 -9.06 2.10
CA HIS A 118 -8.87 -8.35 0.82
C HIS A 118 -7.58 -7.75 0.27
N SER A 119 -6.47 -7.77 1.00
CA SER A 119 -5.21 -7.21 0.53
C SER A 119 -4.13 -8.26 0.32
N THR A 120 -3.39 -8.15 -0.77
CA THR A 120 -2.15 -8.90 -1.02
C THR A 120 -0.96 -8.15 -0.46
N VAL A 121 -0.97 -6.82 -0.60
CA VAL A 121 0.08 -5.90 -0.12
C VAL A 121 -0.54 -4.75 0.65
N GLY A 122 0.23 -4.12 1.51
CA GLY A 122 -0.18 -2.94 2.28
C GLY A 122 0.48 -1.65 1.77
N ILE A 123 -0.31 -0.58 1.67
CA ILE A 123 0.22 0.79 1.56
C ILE A 123 -0.28 1.54 2.79
N MET A 124 0.58 1.69 3.78
CA MET A 124 0.25 2.42 5.00
C MET A 124 0.48 3.91 4.78
N VAL A 125 -0.59 4.70 4.77
CA VAL A 125 -0.48 6.17 4.64
C VAL A 125 -0.54 6.80 6.02
N THR A 126 0.52 7.49 6.41
CA THR A 126 0.59 8.30 7.63
C THR A 126 0.89 9.76 7.32
N CYS A 127 0.89 10.62 8.34
CA CYS A 127 1.09 12.06 8.21
C CYS A 127 2.13 12.56 9.22
N ASP A 128 2.90 13.57 8.82
CA ASP A 128 3.83 14.28 9.70
C ASP A 128 3.18 15.37 10.57
N GLY A 129 1.86 15.54 10.46
CA GLY A 129 1.08 16.57 11.16
C GLY A 129 1.00 17.90 10.42
N SER A 130 1.60 18.04 9.24
CA SER A 130 1.65 19.31 8.49
C SER A 130 0.33 19.69 7.78
N PHE A 131 -0.59 18.73 7.61
CA PHE A 131 -1.86 18.95 6.88
C PHE A 131 -3.06 19.19 7.76
N GLY A 132 -2.91 19.56 8.96
CA GLY A 132 -4.11 19.77 9.72
C GLY A 132 -3.94 19.96 11.20
N GLU A 133 -5.07 19.81 11.87
CA GLU A 133 -5.22 20.10 13.27
C GLU A 133 -4.86 18.91 14.16
N ILE A 134 -4.52 17.75 13.56
CA ILE A 134 -4.17 16.53 14.29
C ILE A 134 -2.65 16.47 14.42
N PRO A 135 -2.10 16.54 15.64
CA PRO A 135 -0.67 16.42 15.90
C PRO A 135 -0.11 15.08 15.46
N ARG A 136 1.16 15.06 15.08
CA ARG A 136 1.88 13.84 14.65
C ARG A 136 1.77 12.68 15.66
N GLU A 137 1.81 12.99 16.93
CA GLU A 137 1.82 12.01 18.03
C GLU A 137 0.53 11.15 18.05
N ASN A 138 -0.59 11.72 17.58
CA ASN A 138 -1.88 11.03 17.60
C ASN A 138 -1.94 9.86 16.59
N TYR A 139 -1.10 9.88 15.55
CA TYR A 139 -1.05 8.81 14.54
C TYR A 139 -0.26 7.58 14.99
N ILE A 140 0.64 7.70 15.97
CA ILE A 140 1.63 6.68 16.33
C ILE A 140 0.97 5.34 16.68
N LYS A 141 -0.06 5.33 17.52
CA LYS A 141 -0.74 4.09 17.94
C LYS A 141 -1.41 3.36 16.76
N ALA A 142 -2.05 4.13 15.86
CA ALA A 142 -2.68 3.57 14.67
C ALA A 142 -1.64 2.99 13.69
N GLU A 143 -0.50 3.64 13.55
CA GLU A 143 0.63 3.14 12.75
C GLU A 143 1.17 1.84 13.29
N GLU A 144 1.47 1.78 14.59
CA GLU A 144 1.99 0.59 15.27
C GLU A 144 1.04 -0.59 15.10
N LYS A 145 -0.26 -0.36 15.29
CA LYS A 145 -1.27 -1.40 15.11
C LYS A 145 -1.30 -1.91 13.68
N THR A 146 -1.32 -1.01 12.68
CA THR A 146 -1.33 -1.38 11.26
C THR A 146 -0.07 -2.15 10.85
N ALA A 147 1.11 -1.61 11.21
CA ALA A 147 2.38 -2.24 10.87
C ALA A 147 2.54 -3.63 11.50
N ASN A 148 2.14 -3.79 12.76
CA ASN A 148 2.19 -5.07 13.45
C ASN A 148 1.27 -6.11 12.81
N GLN A 149 0.06 -5.73 12.41
CA GLN A 149 -0.86 -6.64 11.73
C GLN A 149 -0.33 -7.10 10.37
N LEU A 150 0.19 -6.17 9.54
CA LEU A 150 0.79 -6.51 8.25
C LEU A 150 1.96 -7.47 8.41
N LYS A 151 2.83 -7.23 9.40
CA LYS A 151 3.96 -8.11 9.74
C LYS A 151 3.52 -9.49 10.21
N GLN A 152 2.55 -9.56 11.11
CA GLN A 152 2.03 -10.84 11.63
C GLN A 152 1.43 -11.71 10.53
N LEU A 153 0.84 -11.08 9.52
CA LEU A 153 0.28 -11.77 8.35
C LEU A 153 1.32 -12.02 7.25
N GLY A 154 2.57 -11.62 7.42
CA GLY A 154 3.61 -11.75 6.42
C GLY A 154 3.33 -10.98 5.12
N LYS A 155 2.51 -9.91 5.18
CA LYS A 155 2.14 -9.14 3.99
C LYS A 155 3.18 -8.06 3.72
N PRO A 156 3.74 -8.00 2.50
CA PRO A 156 4.62 -6.92 2.09
C PRO A 156 3.93 -5.56 2.21
N PHE A 157 4.63 -4.54 2.68
CA PHE A 157 4.06 -3.20 2.76
C PHE A 157 5.08 -2.09 2.68
N VAL A 158 4.64 -0.93 2.20
CA VAL A 158 5.39 0.34 2.22
C VAL A 158 4.62 1.39 2.99
N ILE A 159 5.33 2.40 3.47
CA ILE A 159 4.78 3.50 4.24
C ILE A 159 4.89 4.79 3.42
N ILE A 160 3.77 5.47 3.22
CA ILE A 160 3.74 6.82 2.65
C ILE A 160 3.65 7.81 3.80
N LEU A 161 4.68 8.65 3.94
CA LEU A 161 4.66 9.77 4.88
C LEU A 161 4.13 11.01 4.16
N ASN A 162 2.83 11.25 4.33
CA ASN A 162 2.19 12.42 3.74
C ASN A 162 2.62 13.71 4.45
N SER A 163 3.23 14.62 3.70
CA SER A 163 3.79 15.87 4.21
C SER A 163 3.53 17.01 3.22
N SER A 164 3.30 18.22 3.72
CA SER A 164 3.25 19.42 2.89
C SER A 164 4.62 19.76 2.29
N GLU A 165 5.71 19.36 2.96
CA GLU A 165 7.10 19.59 2.56
C GLU A 165 7.90 18.28 2.58
N PRO A 166 7.66 17.34 1.64
CA PRO A 166 8.28 16.02 1.64
C PRO A 166 9.79 16.06 1.49
N SER A 167 10.33 17.11 0.88
CA SER A 167 11.77 17.29 0.69
C SER A 167 12.50 17.92 1.86
N SER A 168 11.79 18.40 2.88
CA SER A 168 12.38 19.05 4.05
C SER A 168 13.26 18.09 4.85
N TYR A 169 14.29 18.63 5.52
CA TYR A 169 15.18 17.83 6.38
C TYR A 169 14.40 17.12 7.49
N LYS A 170 13.46 17.81 8.11
CA LYS A 170 12.61 17.27 9.20
C LYS A 170 11.80 16.06 8.74
N THR A 171 11.17 16.14 7.57
CA THR A 171 10.37 15.05 7.00
C THR A 171 11.25 13.86 6.63
N LYS A 172 12.43 14.10 6.04
CA LYS A 172 13.39 13.04 5.70
C LYS A 172 13.95 12.35 6.94
N GLU A 173 14.23 13.09 8.01
CA GLU A 173 14.66 12.53 9.28
C GLU A 173 13.55 11.67 9.92
N LEU A 174 12.31 12.15 9.90
CA LEU A 174 11.16 11.38 10.38
C LEU A 174 10.99 10.10 9.56
N ALA A 175 11.09 10.18 8.22
CA ALA A 175 11.00 9.01 7.35
C ALA A 175 12.05 7.94 7.71
N LYS A 176 13.30 8.32 7.95
CA LYS A 176 14.35 7.40 8.39
C LYS A 176 14.03 6.75 9.74
N LYS A 177 13.52 7.52 10.71
CA LYS A 177 13.09 6.99 12.01
C LYS A 177 11.96 5.96 11.86
N LEU A 178 10.98 6.24 11.02
CA LEU A 178 9.88 5.32 10.74
C LEU A 178 10.36 4.06 10.00
N GLN A 179 11.26 4.20 9.05
CA GLN A 179 11.86 3.08 8.33
C GLN A 179 12.59 2.12 9.29
N THR A 180 13.39 2.65 10.18
CA THR A 180 14.08 1.84 11.21
C THR A 180 13.06 1.20 12.17
N LYS A 181 12.06 1.97 12.62
CA LYS A 181 11.06 1.49 13.59
C LYS A 181 10.20 0.36 13.03
N TYR A 182 9.75 0.51 11.80
CA TYR A 182 8.81 -0.45 11.18
C TYR A 182 9.50 -1.45 10.26
N ALA A 183 10.81 -1.35 10.04
CA ALA A 183 11.56 -2.20 9.11
C ALA A 183 10.84 -2.36 7.76
N ALA A 184 10.38 -1.25 7.19
CA ALA A 184 9.65 -1.17 5.93
C ALA A 184 10.02 0.12 5.20
N PRO A 185 10.03 0.16 3.86
CA PRO A 185 10.32 1.36 3.10
C PRO A 185 9.37 2.51 3.46
N VAL A 186 9.92 3.71 3.60
CA VAL A 186 9.14 4.94 3.89
C VAL A 186 9.40 5.96 2.80
N ILE A 187 8.34 6.37 2.12
CA ILE A 187 8.40 7.32 1.02
C ILE A 187 7.71 8.60 1.45
N PRO A 188 8.46 9.70 1.67
CA PRO A 188 7.87 11.02 1.87
C PRO A 188 7.24 11.51 0.58
N ALA A 189 5.98 11.94 0.65
CA ALA A 189 5.27 12.49 -0.48
C ALA A 189 4.18 13.47 -0.03
N ASN A 190 3.81 14.41 -0.90
CA ASN A 190 2.57 15.14 -0.76
C ASN A 190 1.51 14.43 -1.61
N CYS A 191 0.58 13.72 -0.97
CA CYS A 191 -0.42 12.92 -1.67
C CYS A 191 -1.31 13.72 -2.63
N ALA A 192 -1.47 15.03 -2.43
CA ALA A 192 -2.28 15.87 -3.31
C ALA A 192 -1.54 16.32 -4.57
N THR A 193 -0.23 16.54 -4.48
CA THR A 193 0.59 17.11 -5.56
C THR A 193 1.68 16.17 -6.08
N MET A 194 1.70 14.90 -5.64
CA MET A 194 2.70 13.93 -6.08
C MET A 194 2.69 13.77 -7.61
N GLU A 195 3.86 13.58 -8.18
CA GLU A 195 4.10 13.33 -9.59
C GLU A 195 4.28 11.83 -9.87
N LYS A 196 4.49 11.47 -11.13
CA LYS A 196 4.50 10.08 -11.59
C LYS A 196 5.65 9.23 -11.02
N ASP A 197 6.77 9.86 -10.70
CA ASP A 197 7.95 9.22 -10.08
C ASP A 197 7.64 8.60 -8.71
N ILE A 198 6.72 9.20 -7.93
CA ILE A 198 6.34 8.68 -6.61
C ILE A 198 5.59 7.35 -6.69
N PRO A 199 4.49 7.22 -7.49
CA PRO A 199 3.86 5.93 -7.73
C PRO A 199 4.79 4.84 -8.28
N GLU A 200 5.69 5.17 -9.21
CA GLU A 200 6.68 4.25 -9.74
C GLU A 200 7.61 3.74 -8.63
N LYS A 201 8.15 4.66 -7.83
CA LYS A 201 8.98 4.31 -6.67
C LYS A 201 8.24 3.45 -5.64
N ILE A 202 6.97 3.76 -5.34
CA ILE A 202 6.15 2.95 -4.43
C ILE A 202 6.03 1.53 -4.95
N PHE A 203 5.81 1.39 -6.25
CA PHE A 203 5.65 0.10 -6.89
C PHE A 203 6.95 -0.72 -6.86
N ASP A 204 8.09 -0.10 -7.18
CA ASP A 204 9.41 -0.75 -7.13
C ASP A 204 9.75 -1.20 -5.70
N GLU A 205 9.53 -0.33 -4.70
CA GLU A 205 9.76 -0.68 -3.29
C GLU A 205 8.80 -1.78 -2.80
N LEU A 206 7.56 -1.84 -3.29
CA LEU A 206 6.64 -2.93 -2.99
C LEU A 206 7.11 -4.24 -3.60
N LEU A 207 7.54 -4.26 -4.86
CA LEU A 207 8.06 -5.45 -5.51
C LEU A 207 9.27 -6.00 -4.76
N GLY A 208 10.17 -5.13 -4.33
CA GLY A 208 11.33 -5.49 -3.53
C GLY A 208 11.02 -6.09 -2.15
N GLN A 209 9.74 -6.08 -1.69
CA GLN A 209 9.33 -6.73 -0.45
C GLN A 209 8.82 -8.18 -0.67
N PHE A 210 8.62 -8.60 -1.93
CA PHE A 210 8.19 -9.97 -2.20
C PHE A 210 9.37 -10.93 -2.14
N PRO A 211 9.23 -12.06 -1.43
CA PRO A 211 10.24 -13.10 -1.48
C PRO A 211 10.31 -13.71 -2.88
N VAL A 212 11.50 -14.02 -3.34
CA VAL A 212 11.68 -14.80 -4.57
C VAL A 212 11.31 -16.25 -4.27
N SER A 213 10.30 -16.77 -4.98
CA SER A 213 9.86 -18.17 -4.82
C SER A 213 10.54 -19.10 -5.82
N GLU A 214 10.76 -18.63 -7.04
CA GLU A 214 11.35 -19.42 -8.13
C GLU A 214 12.21 -18.53 -9.02
N VAL A 215 13.33 -19.07 -9.46
CA VAL A 215 14.21 -18.43 -10.44
C VAL A 215 14.39 -19.39 -11.62
N PHE A 216 14.02 -18.93 -12.80
CA PHE A 216 14.24 -19.68 -14.04
C PHE A 216 15.49 -19.18 -14.72
N ILE A 217 16.43 -20.09 -14.99
CA ILE A 217 17.67 -19.78 -15.68
C ILE A 217 17.69 -20.57 -16.97
N ASP A 218 17.66 -19.89 -18.10
CA ASP A 218 17.71 -20.49 -19.41
C ASP A 218 19.18 -20.65 -19.83
N LEU A 219 19.60 -21.88 -20.03
CA LEU A 219 20.95 -22.20 -20.44
C LEU A 219 20.95 -22.66 -21.91
N PRO A 220 22.01 -22.37 -22.66
CA PRO A 220 22.12 -22.85 -24.03
C PRO A 220 22.03 -24.38 -24.12
N GLU A 221 21.36 -24.91 -25.16
CA GLU A 221 21.10 -26.35 -25.34
C GLU A 221 22.36 -27.24 -25.29
N TYR A 222 23.53 -26.72 -25.73
CA TYR A 222 24.79 -27.48 -25.64
C TYR A 222 25.18 -27.81 -24.20
N MET A 223 24.66 -27.12 -23.21
CA MET A 223 24.93 -27.41 -21.80
C MET A 223 24.34 -28.75 -21.36
N ASP A 224 23.25 -29.20 -22.01
CA ASP A 224 22.62 -30.49 -21.71
C ASP A 224 23.52 -31.67 -22.15
N ALA A 225 24.31 -31.47 -23.21
CA ALA A 225 25.25 -32.45 -23.70
C ALA A 225 26.53 -32.59 -22.86
N LEU A 226 26.81 -31.65 -21.96
CA LEU A 226 27.98 -31.68 -21.09
C LEU A 226 27.71 -32.53 -19.83
N SER A 227 28.71 -33.33 -19.44
CA SER A 227 28.62 -34.07 -18.17
C SER A 227 28.51 -33.09 -16.98
N PRO A 228 27.87 -33.50 -15.86
CA PRO A 228 27.77 -32.65 -14.66
C PRO A 228 29.13 -32.13 -14.16
N ASP A 229 30.18 -32.94 -14.30
CA ASP A 229 31.54 -32.60 -13.83
C ASP A 229 32.36 -31.77 -14.85
N HIS A 230 31.78 -31.47 -16.01
CA HIS A 230 32.47 -30.65 -17.01
C HIS A 230 32.69 -29.23 -16.44
N TRP A 231 33.91 -28.73 -16.51
CA TRP A 231 34.33 -27.49 -15.87
C TRP A 231 33.44 -26.28 -16.19
N ILE A 232 32.92 -26.16 -17.43
CA ILE A 232 31.98 -25.09 -17.83
C ILE A 232 30.66 -25.25 -17.07
N LYS A 233 30.06 -26.46 -17.08
CA LYS A 233 28.79 -26.75 -16.43
C LYS A 233 28.90 -26.56 -14.92
N ALA A 234 29.90 -27.12 -14.30
CA ALA A 234 30.18 -26.97 -12.87
C ALA A 234 30.43 -25.51 -12.48
N GLY A 235 31.17 -24.75 -13.29
CA GLY A 235 31.42 -23.33 -13.06
C GLY A 235 30.14 -22.47 -13.11
N ILE A 236 29.29 -22.67 -14.11
CA ILE A 236 28.01 -21.94 -14.26
C ILE A 236 27.07 -22.31 -13.11
N VAL A 237 26.88 -23.60 -12.85
CA VAL A 237 25.99 -24.07 -11.75
C VAL A 237 26.49 -23.55 -10.40
N GLY A 238 27.81 -23.62 -10.14
CA GLY A 238 28.37 -23.07 -8.91
C GLY A 238 28.15 -21.56 -8.75
N THR A 239 28.27 -20.79 -9.85
CA THR A 239 28.00 -19.35 -9.84
C THR A 239 26.54 -19.07 -9.59
N VAL A 240 25.62 -19.80 -10.23
CA VAL A 240 24.17 -19.67 -10.04
C VAL A 240 23.80 -19.99 -8.61
N LEU A 241 24.25 -21.08 -8.04
CA LEU A 241 23.97 -21.46 -6.66
C LEU A 241 24.48 -20.40 -5.67
N SER A 242 25.72 -19.93 -5.88
CA SER A 242 26.31 -18.87 -5.05
C SER A 242 25.52 -17.55 -5.15
N TRP A 243 24.97 -17.24 -6.32
CA TRP A 243 24.13 -16.06 -6.50
C TRP A 243 22.76 -16.25 -5.84
N MET A 244 22.13 -17.42 -5.96
CA MET A 244 20.85 -17.73 -5.32
C MET A 244 20.88 -17.57 -3.80
N ASP A 245 22.02 -17.90 -3.17
CA ASP A 245 22.21 -17.71 -1.72
C ASP A 245 22.17 -16.21 -1.30
N THR A 246 22.25 -15.29 -2.25
CA THR A 246 22.24 -13.84 -2.01
C THR A 246 20.90 -13.17 -2.37
N VAL A 247 19.97 -13.92 -2.97
CA VAL A 247 18.69 -13.38 -3.47
C VAL A 247 17.55 -13.82 -2.58
N ASP A 248 17.16 -12.96 -1.65
CA ASP A 248 16.01 -13.18 -0.74
C ASP A 248 14.72 -12.55 -1.26
N THR A 249 14.82 -11.44 -2.00
CA THR A 249 13.68 -10.65 -2.52
C THR A 249 13.88 -10.25 -3.98
N MET A 250 12.78 -9.81 -4.63
CA MET A 250 12.83 -9.31 -6.02
C MET A 250 13.60 -8.00 -6.16
#